data_fc0c6fd3ed1518545f2cefaac9955647
#
_entry.id   fc0c6fd3ed1518545f2cefaac9955647
#
_cell.length_a   1.000
_cell.length_b   1.000
_cell.length_c   1.000
_cell.angle_alpha   90.00
_cell.angle_beta   90.00
_cell.angle_gamma   90.00
#
_symmetry.space_group_name_H-M   'P 1'
#
loop_
_entity.id
_entity.type
_entity.pdbx_description
1 polymer ?
#
loop_
_entity_poly.entity_id
_entity_poly.type
_entity_poly.pdbx_seq_one_letter_code
_entity_poly.pdbx_strand_id
1 'polypeptide(L)'
;MVMRRGNVKNMGDIKDFNCTYDNSAGIRSEVTEGLGLTFPDAYTHCDTMVTLSKVLKEKDKAVICELPFCHTLEAEAMGGIINLGNEIAGPRAGGYVCTDVEEILNLPDMDFTKGRIQETLLACKKLREEGEHVVFEVAGPFTILNVLIDARY
;
A
#
# COMPACT_ATOMS: atom_id res chain seq x y z
N MET A 1 -23.99 21.02 13.68
CA MET A 1 -23.56 19.78 14.36
C MET A 1 -22.06 19.88 14.58
N VAL A 2 -21.62 20.22 15.79
CA VAL A 2 -20.21 20.49 16.11
C VAL A 2 -19.57 19.17 16.49
N MET A 3 -18.65 18.65 15.65
CA MET A 3 -17.85 17.50 16.02
C MET A 3 -16.89 17.89 17.16
N ARG A 4 -17.03 17.27 18.32
CA ARG A 4 -16.12 17.40 19.44
C ARG A 4 -14.78 16.77 19.04
N ARG A 5 -13.70 17.58 19.02
CA ARG A 5 -12.33 17.10 18.92
C ARG A 5 -12.05 16.22 20.13
N GLY A 6 -11.86 14.92 19.91
CA GLY A 6 -11.37 14.02 20.93
C GLY A 6 -9.98 14.44 21.37
N ASN A 7 -9.74 14.41 22.67
CA ASN A 7 -8.45 14.71 23.29
C ASN A 7 -7.43 13.65 22.89
N VAL A 8 -6.59 13.94 21.90
CA VAL A 8 -5.41 13.12 21.56
C VAL A 8 -4.33 13.43 22.58
N LYS A 9 -4.42 12.83 23.76
CA LYS A 9 -3.31 12.79 24.70
C LYS A 9 -2.41 11.61 24.32
N ASN A 10 -1.15 11.90 24.04
CA ASN A 10 -0.02 11.01 23.74
C ASN A 10 0.18 10.62 22.26
N MET A 11 0.05 11.56 21.35
CA MET A 11 0.94 11.54 20.20
C MET A 11 2.22 12.22 20.63
N GLY A 12 3.34 11.48 20.67
CA GLY A 12 4.66 12.05 20.77
C GLY A 12 4.81 13.21 19.79
N ASP A 13 5.63 14.17 20.14
CA ASP A 13 5.72 15.48 19.48
C ASP A 13 5.82 15.30 17.95
N ILE A 14 4.74 15.62 17.24
CA ILE A 14 4.63 15.56 15.76
C ILE A 14 5.67 16.48 15.10
N LYS A 15 6.45 17.23 15.86
CA LYS A 15 7.50 18.13 15.37
C LYS A 15 8.66 17.41 14.69
N ASP A 16 8.82 16.12 14.92
CA ASP A 16 9.86 15.30 14.30
C ASP A 16 9.34 14.42 13.16
N PHE A 17 8.12 14.68 12.68
CA PHE A 17 7.64 14.07 11.45
C PHE A 17 8.42 14.67 10.27
N ASN A 18 9.62 14.16 10.06
CA ASN A 18 10.39 14.41 8.87
C ASN A 18 9.76 13.56 7.77
N CYS A 19 8.91 14.18 6.96
CA CYS A 19 8.45 13.58 5.72
C CYS A 19 9.68 13.48 4.81
N THR A 20 10.51 12.50 5.05
CA THR A 20 11.55 12.10 4.10
C THR A 20 10.81 11.49 2.92
N TYR A 21 10.36 12.35 2.03
CA TYR A 21 9.95 11.98 0.71
C TYR A 21 11.20 11.53 -0.06
N ASP A 22 11.81 10.48 0.43
CA ASP A 22 12.82 9.78 -0.34
C ASP A 22 12.05 8.83 -1.25
N ASN A 23 12.19 9.07 -2.54
CA ASN A 23 11.55 8.38 -3.65
C ASN A 23 11.89 6.89 -3.76
N SER A 24 12.38 6.28 -2.77
CA SER A 24 12.47 4.84 -2.69
C SER A 24 11.12 4.25 -2.30
N ALA A 25 10.10 4.60 -3.06
CA ALA A 25 8.84 3.88 -3.07
C ALA A 25 9.10 2.44 -3.52
N GLY A 26 9.64 1.66 -2.67
CA GLY A 26 9.93 0.27 -2.93
C GLY A 26 10.65 -0.32 -1.73
N ILE A 27 10.19 -1.48 -1.35
CA ILE A 27 10.91 -2.32 -0.41
C ILE A 27 12.32 -2.50 -0.97
N ARG A 28 13.32 -2.09 -0.21
CA ARG A 28 14.70 -2.24 -0.65
C ARG A 28 15.10 -3.72 -0.59
N SER A 29 15.68 -4.23 -1.67
CA SER A 29 16.16 -5.63 -1.76
C SER A 29 17.00 -6.04 -0.55
N GLU A 30 17.82 -5.12 -0.03
CA GLU A 30 18.63 -5.32 1.17
C GLU A 30 17.82 -5.72 2.42
N VAL A 31 16.58 -5.22 2.54
CA VAL A 31 15.72 -5.55 3.67
C VAL A 31 15.09 -6.92 3.48
N THR A 32 14.60 -7.21 2.28
CA THR A 32 13.97 -8.50 1.96
C THR A 32 14.97 -9.65 1.97
N GLU A 33 16.18 -9.46 1.43
CA GLU A 33 17.27 -10.44 1.48
C GLU A 33 17.65 -10.78 2.93
N GLY A 34 17.78 -9.77 3.78
CA GLY A 34 18.11 -9.97 5.21
C GLY A 34 17.02 -10.74 5.97
N LEU A 35 15.78 -10.73 5.48
CA LEU A 35 14.65 -11.46 6.07
C LEU A 35 14.35 -12.79 5.37
N GLY A 36 15.04 -13.11 4.26
CA GLY A 36 14.74 -14.28 3.44
C GLY A 36 13.38 -14.21 2.74
N LEU A 37 12.89 -13.01 2.45
CA LEU A 37 11.58 -12.77 1.84
C LEU A 37 11.72 -12.51 0.34
N THR A 38 10.74 -12.95 -0.43
CA THR A 38 10.64 -12.63 -1.86
C THR A 38 9.76 -11.41 -2.08
N PHE A 39 9.98 -10.69 -3.19
CA PHE A 39 9.18 -9.51 -3.50
C PHE A 39 7.70 -9.79 -3.76
N PRO A 40 7.29 -10.83 -4.50
CA PRO A 40 5.87 -11.15 -4.61
C PRO A 40 5.20 -11.35 -3.25
N ASP A 41 5.87 -12.01 -2.31
CA ASP A 41 5.34 -12.26 -0.97
C ASP A 41 5.16 -10.97 -0.17
N ALA A 42 6.07 -10.01 -0.36
CA ALA A 42 6.02 -8.69 0.26
C ALA A 42 4.74 -7.90 -0.10
N TYR A 43 4.12 -8.24 -1.23
CA TYR A 43 2.92 -7.56 -1.72
C TYR A 43 1.65 -8.41 -1.62
N THR A 44 1.75 -9.69 -1.21
CA THR A 44 0.65 -10.64 -1.32
C THR A 44 0.25 -11.31 -0.02
N HIS A 45 1.13 -11.30 0.99
CA HIS A 45 0.91 -12.03 2.23
C HIS A 45 0.90 -11.11 3.46
N CYS A 46 -0.17 -11.21 4.25
CA CYS A 46 -0.36 -10.45 5.48
C CYS A 46 0.84 -10.50 6.42
N ASP A 47 1.34 -11.69 6.74
CA ASP A 47 2.44 -11.86 7.72
C ASP A 47 3.75 -11.24 7.23
N THR A 48 4.01 -11.33 5.93
CA THR A 48 5.16 -10.70 5.30
C THR A 48 5.06 -9.17 5.37
N MET A 49 3.89 -8.62 5.06
CA MET A 49 3.63 -7.18 5.15
C MET A 49 3.81 -6.66 6.58
N VAL A 50 3.32 -7.39 7.59
CA VAL A 50 3.51 -7.05 9.01
C VAL A 50 4.99 -6.99 9.37
N THR A 51 5.74 -8.02 9.01
CA THR A 51 7.17 -8.10 9.30
C THR A 51 7.94 -6.96 8.64
N LEU A 52 7.73 -6.75 7.34
CA LEU A 52 8.40 -5.70 6.57
C LEU A 52 8.07 -4.30 7.08
N SER A 53 6.80 -4.02 7.36
CA SER A 53 6.39 -2.70 7.85
C SER A 53 7.07 -2.35 9.18
N LYS A 54 7.22 -3.32 10.08
CA LYS A 54 7.93 -3.12 11.36
C LYS A 54 9.43 -2.90 11.15
N VAL A 55 10.06 -3.67 10.27
CA VAL A 55 11.49 -3.53 9.96
C VAL A 55 11.78 -2.19 9.29
N LEU A 56 10.93 -1.76 8.36
CA LEU A 56 11.06 -0.46 7.70
C LEU A 56 10.87 0.68 8.70
N LYS A 57 9.85 0.60 9.56
CA LYS A 57 9.64 1.55 10.66
C LYS A 57 10.89 1.72 11.53
N GLU A 58 11.52 0.62 11.94
CA GLU A 58 12.75 0.64 12.76
C GLU A 58 13.93 1.23 11.98
N LYS A 59 14.13 0.80 10.73
CA LYS A 59 15.22 1.26 9.86
C LYS A 59 15.15 2.77 9.63
N ASP A 60 13.97 3.26 9.32
CA ASP A 60 13.74 4.68 9.00
C ASP A 60 13.49 5.54 10.26
N LYS A 61 13.53 4.92 11.44
CA LYS A 61 13.22 5.58 12.74
C LYS A 61 11.86 6.27 12.72
N ALA A 62 10.91 5.70 11.96
CA ALA A 62 9.56 6.19 11.86
C ALA A 62 8.73 5.84 13.10
N VAL A 63 7.64 6.57 13.32
CA VAL A 63 6.70 6.31 14.44
C VAL A 63 5.48 5.51 13.99
N ILE A 64 5.35 5.27 12.69
CA ILE A 64 4.22 4.60 12.06
C ILE A 64 4.67 3.40 11.21
N CYS A 65 3.78 2.45 11.04
CA CYS A 65 3.87 1.40 10.03
C CYS A 65 3.02 1.81 8.83
N GLU A 66 3.59 1.85 7.64
CA GLU A 66 2.91 2.23 6.40
C GLU A 66 2.55 0.99 5.58
N LEU A 67 1.36 0.96 5.00
CA LEU A 67 0.84 -0.04 4.07
C LEU A 67 -0.12 0.63 3.09
N PRO A 68 -0.26 0.10 1.86
CA PRO A 68 0.53 -0.95 1.21
C PRO A 68 1.88 -0.44 0.71
N PHE A 69 2.74 -1.34 0.27
CA PHE A 69 4.05 -0.98 -0.34
C PHE A 69 3.95 -0.74 -1.85
N CYS A 70 2.77 -0.43 -2.37
CA CYS A 70 2.53 -0.21 -3.80
C CYS A 70 1.27 0.61 -4.03
N HIS A 71 1.14 1.18 -5.24
CA HIS A 71 0.01 2.03 -5.64
C HIS A 71 -0.92 1.34 -6.66
N THR A 72 -1.00 0.01 -6.65
CA THR A 72 -1.80 -0.76 -7.62
C THR A 72 -2.94 -1.55 -6.98
N LEU A 73 -3.09 -1.42 -5.68
CA LEU A 73 -3.98 -2.27 -4.88
C LEU A 73 -5.45 -2.04 -5.23
N GLU A 74 -5.85 -0.77 -5.30
CA GLU A 74 -7.23 -0.37 -5.62
C GLU A 74 -7.58 -0.72 -7.06
N ALA A 75 -6.66 -0.45 -8.00
CA ALA A 75 -6.88 -0.80 -9.40
C ALA A 75 -7.05 -2.31 -9.60
N GLU A 76 -6.26 -3.13 -8.87
CA GLU A 76 -6.44 -4.59 -8.89
C GLU A 76 -7.78 -5.02 -8.31
N ALA A 77 -8.21 -4.39 -7.20
CA ALA A 77 -9.51 -4.67 -6.59
C ALA A 77 -10.69 -4.30 -7.49
N MET A 78 -10.49 -3.41 -8.46
CA MET A 78 -11.43 -3.06 -9.53
C MET A 78 -11.31 -3.97 -10.76
N GLY A 79 -10.43 -4.97 -10.74
CA GLY A 79 -10.23 -5.89 -11.85
C GLY A 79 -9.04 -5.60 -12.76
N GLY A 80 -8.19 -4.63 -12.39
CA GLY A 80 -6.95 -4.31 -13.11
C GLY A 80 -5.97 -5.48 -13.15
N ILE A 81 -5.23 -5.59 -14.25
CA ILE A 81 -4.20 -6.61 -14.44
C ILE A 81 -2.88 -6.08 -13.90
N ILE A 82 -2.36 -6.71 -12.85
CA ILE A 82 -1.14 -6.27 -12.19
C ILE A 82 0.01 -7.26 -12.43
N ASN A 83 1.14 -6.71 -12.85
CA ASN A 83 2.43 -7.38 -12.78
C ASN A 83 3.05 -7.03 -11.41
N LEU A 84 3.23 -8.03 -10.56
CA LEU A 84 3.75 -7.84 -9.18
C LEU A 84 5.22 -7.38 -9.14
N GLY A 85 5.92 -7.45 -10.28
CA GLY A 85 7.30 -7.01 -10.34
C GLY A 85 8.30 -8.06 -9.86
N ASN A 86 9.45 -7.56 -9.45
CA ASN A 86 10.57 -8.32 -8.92
C ASN A 86 11.43 -7.41 -8.02
N GLU A 87 12.65 -7.82 -7.69
CA GLU A 87 13.58 -7.09 -6.81
C GLU A 87 13.98 -5.70 -7.34
N ILE A 88 13.78 -5.43 -8.64
CA ILE A 88 14.20 -4.18 -9.28
C ILE A 88 13.00 -3.23 -9.48
N ALA A 89 11.85 -3.79 -9.79
CA ALA A 89 10.66 -3.01 -10.11
C ALA A 89 9.43 -3.55 -9.37
N GLY A 90 8.79 -2.70 -8.61
CA GLY A 90 7.58 -3.01 -7.85
C GLY A 90 6.34 -3.29 -8.72
N PRO A 91 5.19 -3.51 -8.09
CA PRO A 91 3.92 -3.76 -8.76
C PRO A 91 3.52 -2.61 -9.70
N ARG A 92 3.09 -2.95 -10.90
CA ARG A 92 2.69 -2.02 -11.95
C ARG A 92 1.61 -2.61 -12.83
N ALA A 93 1.03 -1.81 -13.73
CA ALA A 93 0.12 -2.34 -14.75
C ALA A 93 0.78 -3.48 -15.53
N GLY A 94 0.12 -4.62 -15.61
CA GLY A 94 0.51 -5.77 -16.41
C GLY A 94 -0.25 -5.86 -17.73
N GLY A 95 -1.27 -5.05 -17.87
CA GLY A 95 -2.16 -4.89 -19.02
C GLY A 95 -3.25 -3.89 -18.65
N TYR A 96 -4.02 -3.47 -19.64
CA TYR A 96 -5.11 -2.52 -19.44
C TYR A 96 -6.45 -3.21 -19.66
N VAL A 97 -7.43 -2.89 -18.82
CA VAL A 97 -8.77 -3.48 -18.87
C VAL A 97 -9.81 -2.54 -19.46
N CYS A 98 -9.45 -1.27 -19.61
CA CYS A 98 -10.29 -0.25 -20.22
C CYS A 98 -9.54 0.43 -21.37
N THR A 99 -10.28 0.85 -22.40
CA THR A 99 -9.78 1.62 -23.53
C THR A 99 -10.12 3.11 -23.41
N ASP A 100 -11.12 3.43 -22.62
CA ASP A 100 -11.55 4.81 -22.32
C ASP A 100 -12.06 4.93 -20.88
N VAL A 101 -12.38 6.17 -20.47
CA VAL A 101 -12.79 6.48 -19.10
C VAL A 101 -14.21 6.00 -18.81
N GLU A 102 -15.09 5.97 -19.81
CA GLU A 102 -16.48 5.55 -19.67
C GLU A 102 -16.58 4.07 -19.28
N GLU A 103 -15.66 3.24 -19.75
CA GLU A 103 -15.61 1.81 -19.42
C GLU A 103 -15.34 1.56 -17.93
N ILE A 104 -14.71 2.49 -17.24
CA ILE A 104 -14.47 2.38 -15.78
C ILE A 104 -15.78 2.33 -15.00
N LEU A 105 -16.82 3.01 -15.48
CA LEU A 105 -18.14 3.00 -14.83
C LEU A 105 -18.80 1.61 -14.88
N ASN A 106 -18.29 0.71 -15.74
CA ASN A 106 -18.78 -0.66 -15.89
C ASN A 106 -17.92 -1.66 -15.12
N LEU A 107 -16.81 -1.23 -14.51
CA LEU A 107 -16.01 -2.11 -13.67
C LEU A 107 -16.76 -2.48 -12.38
N PRO A 108 -16.46 -3.65 -11.82
CA PRO A 108 -17.09 -4.05 -10.57
C PRO A 108 -16.65 -3.11 -9.43
N ASP A 109 -17.50 -2.97 -8.42
CA ASP A 109 -17.12 -2.36 -7.16
C ASP A 109 -15.94 -3.11 -6.53
N MET A 110 -15.08 -2.37 -5.82
CA MET A 110 -13.96 -2.97 -5.10
C MET A 110 -14.43 -3.98 -4.06
N ASP A 111 -13.93 -5.20 -4.17
CA ASP A 111 -14.20 -6.27 -3.20
C ASP A 111 -13.06 -6.35 -2.17
N PHE A 112 -13.29 -5.78 -1.00
CA PHE A 112 -12.33 -5.76 0.11
C PHE A 112 -12.19 -7.10 0.83
N THR A 113 -12.92 -8.13 0.42
CA THR A 113 -12.95 -9.44 1.09
C THR A 113 -12.06 -10.48 0.42
N LYS A 114 -11.32 -10.11 -0.62
CA LYS A 114 -10.44 -11.01 -1.36
C LYS A 114 -9.20 -10.33 -1.92
N GLY A 115 -8.24 -11.13 -2.40
CA GLY A 115 -7.03 -10.66 -3.06
C GLY A 115 -6.09 -9.89 -2.14
N ARG A 116 -5.18 -9.14 -2.74
CA ARG A 116 -4.15 -8.41 -2.00
C ARG A 116 -4.71 -7.32 -1.10
N ILE A 117 -5.85 -6.72 -1.47
CA ILE A 117 -6.47 -5.69 -0.62
C ILE A 117 -6.94 -6.29 0.71
N GLN A 118 -7.52 -7.49 0.69
CA GLN A 118 -7.87 -8.21 1.91
C GLN A 118 -6.64 -8.50 2.77
N GLU A 119 -5.57 -9.04 2.17
CA GLU A 119 -4.32 -9.34 2.87
C GLU A 119 -3.72 -8.09 3.53
N THR A 120 -3.74 -6.97 2.82
CA THR A 120 -3.25 -5.68 3.35
C THR A 120 -4.11 -5.18 4.53
N LEU A 121 -5.42 -5.30 4.43
CA LEU A 121 -6.32 -4.92 5.53
C LEU A 121 -6.14 -5.83 6.76
N LEU A 122 -5.89 -7.13 6.54
CA LEU A 122 -5.54 -8.07 7.62
C LEU A 122 -4.21 -7.69 8.27
N ALA A 123 -3.21 -7.29 7.48
CA ALA A 123 -1.92 -6.81 7.98
C ALA A 123 -2.08 -5.54 8.84
N CYS A 124 -2.87 -4.57 8.38
CA CYS A 124 -3.20 -3.38 9.16
C CYS A 124 -3.86 -3.73 10.49
N LYS A 125 -4.83 -4.64 10.46
CA LYS A 125 -5.51 -5.11 11.67
C LYS A 125 -4.53 -5.75 12.65
N LYS A 126 -3.67 -6.66 12.16
CA LYS A 126 -2.68 -7.36 12.98
C LYS A 126 -1.67 -6.40 13.61
N LEU A 127 -1.13 -5.44 12.84
CA LEU A 127 -0.25 -4.40 13.36
C LEU A 127 -0.92 -3.59 14.48
N ARG A 128 -2.18 -3.23 14.31
CA ARG A 128 -2.92 -2.50 15.34
C ARG A 128 -3.16 -3.33 16.60
N GLU A 129 -3.44 -4.62 16.47
CA GLU A 129 -3.58 -5.55 17.59
C GLU A 129 -2.25 -5.71 18.35
N GLU A 130 -1.11 -5.57 17.67
CA GLU A 130 0.23 -5.56 18.25
C GLU A 130 0.63 -4.20 18.86
N GLY A 131 -0.26 -3.19 18.80
CA GLY A 131 -0.05 -1.86 19.39
C GLY A 131 0.65 -0.86 18.47
N GLU A 132 0.83 -1.19 17.18
CA GLU A 132 1.47 -0.29 16.23
C GLU A 132 0.52 0.82 15.74
N HIS A 133 1.11 1.98 15.42
CA HIS A 133 0.43 3.04 14.69
C HIS A 133 0.51 2.74 13.19
N VAL A 134 -0.64 2.60 12.53
CA VAL A 134 -0.71 2.20 11.12
C VAL A 134 -1.28 3.32 10.27
N VAL A 135 -0.64 3.60 9.16
CA VAL A 135 -1.14 4.44 8.08
C VAL A 135 -1.40 3.55 6.86
N PHE A 136 -2.61 3.65 6.31
CA PHE A 136 -2.96 3.02 5.05
C PHE A 136 -2.91 4.09 3.95
N GLU A 137 -2.02 3.92 2.99
CA GLU A 137 -1.92 4.78 1.82
C GLU A 137 -2.96 4.38 0.78
N VAL A 138 -3.66 5.37 0.24
CA VAL A 138 -4.68 5.17 -0.79
C VAL A 138 -4.19 5.79 -2.09
N ALA A 139 -4.21 5.03 -3.17
CA ALA A 139 -3.87 5.56 -4.49
C ALA A 139 -4.89 6.62 -4.94
N GLY A 140 -4.41 7.74 -5.45
CA GLY A 140 -5.26 8.78 -5.99
C GLY A 140 -5.92 8.36 -7.32
N PRO A 141 -7.03 9.02 -7.72
CA PRO A 141 -7.78 8.64 -8.92
C PRO A 141 -6.93 8.54 -10.19
N PHE A 142 -6.02 9.48 -10.40
CA PHE A 142 -5.13 9.45 -11.57
C PHE A 142 -4.18 8.26 -11.57
N THR A 143 -3.70 7.85 -10.41
CA THR A 143 -2.85 6.67 -10.27
C THR A 143 -3.63 5.40 -10.62
N ILE A 144 -4.87 5.30 -10.15
CA ILE A 144 -5.77 4.18 -10.46
C ILE A 144 -6.06 4.14 -11.96
N LEU A 145 -6.41 5.29 -12.57
CA LEU A 145 -6.65 5.41 -14.01
C LEU A 145 -5.47 4.93 -14.84
N ASN A 146 -4.24 5.36 -14.51
CA ASN A 146 -3.02 4.96 -15.21
C ASN A 146 -2.73 3.45 -15.15
N VAL A 147 -3.33 2.73 -14.22
CA VAL A 147 -3.22 1.27 -14.14
C VAL A 147 -4.31 0.57 -14.94
N LEU A 148 -5.48 1.19 -15.07
CA LEU A 148 -6.66 0.60 -15.73
C LEU A 148 -6.72 0.90 -17.23
N ILE A 149 -6.24 2.07 -17.65
CA ILE A 149 -6.31 2.59 -19.03
C ILE A 149 -4.91 2.88 -19.55
N ASP A 150 -4.65 2.58 -20.81
CA ASP A 150 -3.42 2.97 -21.49
C ASP A 150 -3.39 4.50 -21.69
N ALA A 151 -2.55 5.19 -20.94
CA ALA A 151 -2.42 6.66 -20.97
C ALA A 151 -1.80 7.23 -22.27
N ARG A 152 -1.61 6.41 -23.29
CA ARG A 152 -1.11 6.85 -24.63
C ARG A 152 -2.19 7.43 -25.54
N TYR A 153 -3.40 7.62 -25.03
CA TYR A 153 -4.53 8.23 -25.75
C TYR A 153 -4.96 9.55 -25.15
#